data_19003ad965dee27d59fa58a5ffc24948
#
_entry.id   19003ad965dee27d59fa58a5ffc24948
#
_cell.length_a   1.000
_cell.length_b   1.000
_cell.length_c   1.000
_cell.angle_alpha   90.00
_cell.angle_beta   90.00
_cell.angle_gamma   90.00
#
_symmetry.space_group_name_H-M   'P 1'
#
loop_
_entity.id
_entity.type
_entity.pdbx_description
1 polymer ?
#
loop_
_entity_poly.entity_id
_entity_poly.type
_entity_poly.pdbx_seq_one_letter_code
_entity_poly.pdbx_strand_id
1 'polypeptide(L)'
;MEPRLPRIGSVDAVSLEERAATLAKRSIKKESKLQAFELAVRMMDLTTLEGADTPGKVSSLCSKAVRPDPVDRSVPSVAAICVYPNLVPTAVARLRGTSVRVASVATGFPSGQVPLETKLDEVRWVVNEGADEVDMVIDRGAFLSGRYAKVYDEIVQIKEACGEAHLKVILETGELGTYDNVRRASLLAMAAGADFIKTSTGKINPAATLPVMLCMLEAIRDVHHETGRVVGMKPAGGIRTAKQAVQHLVVLHETLGLAWMTPDLYRFGASSLLNDVLMQIRKQKTGLYQSSDYFTKD
;
A
#
# COMPACT_ATOMS: atom_id res chain seq x y z
N MET A 1 15.33 20.66 -16.70
CA MET A 1 14.10 21.49 -16.75
C MET A 1 13.38 21.24 -15.43
N GLU A 2 13.13 22.27 -14.63
CA GLU A 2 12.38 22.06 -13.38
C GLU A 2 11.01 21.50 -13.70
N PRO A 3 10.61 20.40 -13.03
CA PRO A 3 9.29 19.82 -13.27
C PRO A 3 8.23 20.87 -12.92
N ARG A 4 7.33 21.13 -13.85
CA ARG A 4 6.18 21.99 -13.61
C ARG A 4 5.23 21.25 -12.69
N LEU A 5 5.47 21.36 -11.38
CA LEU A 5 4.54 20.81 -10.40
C LEU A 5 3.17 21.49 -10.57
N PRO A 6 2.06 20.75 -10.54
CA PRO A 6 0.75 21.35 -10.58
C PRO A 6 0.60 22.36 -9.44
N ARG A 7 -0.15 23.46 -9.68
CA ARG A 7 -0.44 24.43 -8.63
C ARG A 7 -1.13 23.74 -7.48
N ILE A 8 -0.49 23.71 -6.32
CA ILE A 8 -1.01 23.05 -5.13
C ILE A 8 -1.77 24.13 -4.37
N GLY A 9 -3.10 24.07 -4.40
CA GLY A 9 -3.94 24.82 -3.46
C GLY A 9 -3.70 24.33 -2.03
N SER A 10 -3.93 25.19 -1.04
CA SER A 10 -3.91 24.79 0.36
C SER A 10 -5.03 23.78 0.65
N VAL A 11 -4.74 22.77 1.47
CA VAL A 11 -5.72 21.80 1.95
C VAL A 11 -6.42 22.37 3.17
N ASP A 12 -7.74 22.49 3.11
CA ASP A 12 -8.55 22.79 4.30
C ASP A 12 -8.53 21.57 5.23
N ALA A 13 -7.66 21.63 6.23
CA ALA A 13 -7.45 20.54 7.18
C ALA A 13 -8.72 20.20 7.97
N VAL A 14 -9.46 21.20 8.41
CA VAL A 14 -10.70 21.02 9.21
C VAL A 14 -11.75 20.29 8.37
N SER A 15 -12.04 20.81 7.17
CA SER A 15 -13.00 20.17 6.26
C SER A 15 -12.57 18.75 5.86
N LEU A 16 -11.28 18.52 5.64
CA LEU A 16 -10.76 17.19 5.30
C LEU A 16 -11.01 16.18 6.43
N GLU A 17 -10.70 16.56 7.67
CA GLU A 17 -10.89 15.71 8.85
C GLU A 17 -12.36 15.43 9.13
N GLU A 18 -13.23 16.44 9.02
CA GLU A 18 -14.68 16.30 9.20
C GLU A 18 -15.29 15.36 8.12
N ARG A 19 -14.87 15.49 6.87
CA ARG A 19 -15.33 14.62 5.78
C ARG A 19 -14.85 13.19 6.01
N ALA A 20 -13.59 12.97 6.36
CA ALA A 20 -13.08 11.65 6.69
C ALA A 20 -13.83 11.00 7.87
N ALA A 21 -14.10 11.78 8.93
CA ALA A 21 -14.85 11.32 10.09
C ALA A 21 -16.32 10.98 9.73
N THR A 22 -16.93 11.73 8.84
CA THR A 22 -18.30 11.49 8.35
C THR A 22 -18.37 10.20 7.53
N LEU A 23 -17.42 9.98 6.62
CA LEU A 23 -17.33 8.76 5.84
C LEU A 23 -17.07 7.53 6.72
N ALA A 24 -16.23 7.67 7.75
CA ALA A 24 -15.93 6.60 8.71
C ALA A 24 -17.15 6.10 9.51
N LYS A 25 -18.22 6.90 9.62
CA LYS A 25 -19.47 6.53 10.32
C LYS A 25 -20.39 5.69 9.45
N ARG A 26 -20.18 5.64 8.13
CA ARG A 26 -21.01 4.81 7.24
C ARG A 26 -20.84 3.33 7.57
N SER A 27 -21.92 2.61 7.57
CA SER A 27 -21.97 1.17 7.84
C SER A 27 -22.52 0.41 6.65
N ILE A 28 -21.91 -0.71 6.34
CA ILE A 28 -22.41 -1.69 5.37
C ILE A 28 -22.98 -2.89 6.10
N LYS A 29 -24.02 -3.50 5.55
CA LYS A 29 -24.80 -4.55 6.23
C LYS A 29 -24.77 -5.86 5.45
N LYS A 30 -24.93 -6.98 6.19
CA LYS A 30 -25.15 -8.33 5.67
C LYS A 30 -24.20 -8.72 4.52
N GLU A 31 -24.75 -9.07 3.35
CA GLU A 31 -23.99 -9.55 2.18
C GLU A 31 -22.94 -8.58 1.69
N SER A 32 -23.25 -7.28 1.62
CA SER A 32 -22.27 -6.25 1.26
C SER A 32 -21.07 -6.22 2.22
N LYS A 33 -21.29 -6.59 3.49
CA LYS A 33 -20.20 -6.65 4.48
C LYS A 33 -19.28 -7.84 4.22
N LEU A 34 -19.84 -8.99 3.86
CA LEU A 34 -19.05 -10.17 3.50
C LEU A 34 -18.24 -9.90 2.22
N GLN A 35 -18.87 -9.34 1.18
CA GLN A 35 -18.19 -8.93 -0.06
C GLN A 35 -17.06 -7.95 0.21
N ALA A 36 -17.25 -6.95 1.10
CA ALA A 36 -16.21 -6.02 1.47
C ALA A 36 -15.02 -6.69 2.20
N PHE A 37 -15.28 -7.70 3.03
CA PHE A 37 -14.21 -8.47 3.66
C PHE A 37 -13.41 -9.31 2.65
N GLU A 38 -14.10 -9.99 1.74
CA GLU A 38 -13.46 -10.76 0.66
C GLU A 38 -12.65 -9.84 -0.27
N LEU A 39 -13.20 -8.67 -0.59
CA LEU A 39 -12.50 -7.65 -1.36
C LEU A 39 -11.26 -7.13 -0.60
N ALA A 40 -11.38 -6.88 0.72
CA ALA A 40 -10.24 -6.48 1.53
C ALA A 40 -9.12 -7.53 1.49
N VAL A 41 -9.45 -8.84 1.56
CA VAL A 41 -8.45 -9.92 1.40
C VAL A 41 -7.78 -9.84 0.03
N ARG A 42 -8.55 -9.75 -1.04
CA ARG A 42 -8.02 -9.65 -2.43
C ARG A 42 -7.09 -8.48 -2.64
N MET A 43 -7.24 -7.41 -1.87
CA MET A 43 -6.47 -6.17 -1.97
C MET A 43 -5.32 -6.10 -0.95
N MET A 44 -4.99 -7.16 -0.23
CA MET A 44 -3.87 -7.13 0.71
C MET A 44 -2.53 -7.37 0.03
N ASP A 45 -1.54 -6.54 0.39
CA ASP A 45 -0.12 -6.87 0.31
C ASP A 45 0.28 -7.43 1.67
N LEU A 46 0.33 -8.76 1.80
CA LEU A 46 0.70 -9.41 3.05
C LEU A 46 2.19 -9.23 3.30
N THR A 47 2.54 -8.52 4.36
CA THR A 47 3.85 -7.89 4.53
C THR A 47 4.58 -8.43 5.74
N THR A 48 5.85 -8.80 5.56
CA THR A 48 6.81 -9.00 6.65
C THR A 48 8.11 -8.26 6.33
N LEU A 49 8.50 -7.34 7.23
CA LEU A 49 9.66 -6.46 7.07
C LEU A 49 10.39 -6.34 8.42
N GLU A 50 10.75 -7.47 8.99
CA GLU A 50 11.46 -7.54 10.26
C GLU A 50 12.91 -8.02 10.06
N GLY A 51 13.83 -7.51 10.85
CA GLY A 51 15.24 -7.89 10.74
C GLY A 51 15.50 -9.38 11.03
N ALA A 52 14.54 -10.06 11.66
CA ALA A 52 14.58 -11.48 11.96
C ALA A 52 13.82 -12.36 10.94
N ASP A 53 13.41 -11.81 9.79
CA ASP A 53 12.72 -12.58 8.77
C ASP A 53 13.63 -13.64 8.14
N THR A 54 13.10 -14.85 7.98
CA THR A 54 13.82 -16.00 7.44
C THR A 54 13.13 -16.53 6.18
N PRO A 55 13.85 -17.28 5.32
CA PRO A 55 13.22 -17.97 4.18
C PRO A 55 12.07 -18.89 4.59
N GLY A 56 12.15 -19.52 5.77
CA GLY A 56 11.08 -20.35 6.33
C GLY A 56 9.83 -19.54 6.64
N LYS A 57 9.97 -18.39 7.30
CA LYS A 57 8.86 -17.48 7.58
C LYS A 57 8.22 -16.98 6.28
N VAL A 58 9.01 -16.55 5.30
CA VAL A 58 8.49 -16.10 4.00
C VAL A 58 7.78 -17.24 3.25
N SER A 59 8.29 -18.47 3.31
CA SER A 59 7.61 -19.63 2.73
C SER A 59 6.23 -19.88 3.34
N SER A 60 6.12 -19.76 4.66
CA SER A 60 4.83 -19.87 5.37
C SER A 60 3.89 -18.72 4.99
N LEU A 61 4.41 -17.49 4.89
CA LEU A 61 3.65 -16.32 4.46
C LEU A 61 3.12 -16.49 3.03
N CYS A 62 3.92 -17.02 2.10
CA CYS A 62 3.48 -17.33 0.74
C CYS A 62 2.34 -18.35 0.73
N SER A 63 2.43 -19.40 1.52
CA SER A 63 1.37 -20.42 1.62
C SER A 63 0.06 -19.80 2.13
N LYS A 64 0.14 -18.92 3.14
CA LYS A 64 -0.99 -18.17 3.68
C LYS A 64 -1.53 -17.15 2.66
N ALA A 65 -0.67 -16.50 1.88
CA ALA A 65 -1.08 -15.56 0.85
C ALA A 65 -1.93 -16.22 -0.25
N VAL A 66 -1.54 -17.41 -0.68
CA VAL A 66 -2.27 -18.20 -1.70
C VAL A 66 -3.58 -18.76 -1.14
N ARG A 67 -3.56 -19.21 0.12
CA ARG A 67 -4.71 -19.83 0.77
C ARG A 67 -4.89 -19.32 2.21
N PRO A 68 -5.49 -18.13 2.36
CA PRO A 68 -5.59 -17.47 3.67
C PRO A 68 -6.38 -18.27 4.70
N ASP A 69 -7.46 -18.94 4.28
CA ASP A 69 -8.21 -19.85 5.13
C ASP A 69 -7.97 -21.31 4.68
N PRO A 70 -7.36 -22.15 5.54
CA PRO A 70 -7.08 -23.53 5.20
C PRO A 70 -8.34 -24.41 5.07
N VAL A 71 -9.46 -24.00 5.68
CA VAL A 71 -10.73 -24.74 5.69
C VAL A 71 -11.68 -24.22 4.61
N ASP A 72 -11.88 -22.91 4.55
CA ASP A 72 -12.80 -22.26 3.61
C ASP A 72 -12.09 -21.87 2.31
N ARG A 73 -12.22 -22.70 1.28
CA ARG A 73 -11.64 -22.46 -0.05
C ARG A 73 -12.30 -21.33 -0.84
N SER A 74 -13.43 -20.80 -0.38
CA SER A 74 -14.08 -19.66 -1.03
C SER A 74 -13.42 -18.33 -0.69
N VAL A 75 -12.59 -18.28 0.37
CA VAL A 75 -11.79 -17.11 0.70
C VAL A 75 -10.72 -16.92 -0.38
N PRO A 76 -10.66 -15.73 -1.00
CA PRO A 76 -9.70 -15.47 -2.08
C PRO A 76 -8.26 -15.37 -1.58
N SER A 77 -7.29 -15.55 -2.49
CA SER A 77 -5.89 -15.21 -2.24
C SER A 77 -5.73 -13.70 -2.03
N VAL A 78 -4.63 -13.31 -1.40
CA VAL A 78 -4.23 -11.89 -1.33
C VAL A 78 -3.65 -11.42 -2.67
N ALA A 79 -3.45 -10.11 -2.84
CA ALA A 79 -2.89 -9.54 -4.06
C ALA A 79 -1.40 -9.82 -4.21
N ALA A 80 -0.64 -9.59 -3.14
CA ALA A 80 0.81 -9.71 -3.15
C ALA A 80 1.35 -10.10 -1.77
N ILE A 81 2.61 -10.52 -1.74
CA ILE A 81 3.43 -10.46 -0.54
C ILE A 81 4.44 -9.32 -0.68
N CYS A 82 4.88 -8.75 0.45
CA CYS A 82 5.89 -7.71 0.46
C CYS A 82 7.00 -8.07 1.46
N VAL A 83 8.24 -8.15 0.96
CA VAL A 83 9.39 -8.64 1.70
C VAL A 83 10.61 -7.75 1.52
N TYR A 84 11.68 -7.99 2.28
CA TYR A 84 12.99 -7.41 2.02
C TYR A 84 13.66 -8.01 0.77
N PRO A 85 14.58 -7.27 0.13
CA PRO A 85 15.24 -7.69 -1.11
C PRO A 85 15.78 -9.13 -1.06
N ASN A 86 16.60 -9.46 -0.09
CA ASN A 86 17.23 -10.78 0.04
C ASN A 86 16.25 -11.97 0.16
N LEU A 87 14.97 -11.72 0.37
CA LEU A 87 13.92 -12.74 0.47
C LEU A 87 13.06 -12.86 -0.80
N VAL A 88 13.28 -11.99 -1.80
CA VAL A 88 12.59 -12.03 -3.09
C VAL A 88 12.76 -13.38 -3.79
N PRO A 89 13.97 -13.96 -3.93
CA PRO A 89 14.12 -15.26 -4.58
C PRO A 89 13.29 -16.38 -3.93
N THR A 90 13.21 -16.37 -2.59
CA THR A 90 12.38 -17.33 -1.84
C THR A 90 10.90 -17.16 -2.17
N ALA A 91 10.42 -15.91 -2.19
CA ALA A 91 9.04 -15.58 -2.49
C ALA A 91 8.66 -15.98 -3.93
N VAL A 92 9.46 -15.59 -4.91
CA VAL A 92 9.28 -15.93 -6.33
C VAL A 92 9.20 -17.44 -6.53
N ALA A 93 10.13 -18.20 -5.93
CA ALA A 93 10.11 -19.66 -6.04
C ALA A 93 8.83 -20.28 -5.45
N ARG A 94 8.31 -19.75 -4.35
CA ARG A 94 7.12 -20.27 -3.67
C ARG A 94 5.80 -19.88 -4.33
N LEU A 95 5.76 -18.73 -5.01
CA LEU A 95 4.55 -18.19 -5.63
C LEU A 95 4.45 -18.51 -7.13
N ARG A 96 5.43 -19.21 -7.70
CA ARG A 96 5.43 -19.60 -9.11
C ARG A 96 4.15 -20.34 -9.48
N GLY A 97 3.48 -19.87 -10.53
CA GLY A 97 2.23 -20.46 -11.02
C GLY A 97 0.98 -20.06 -10.22
N THR A 98 1.09 -19.13 -9.30
CA THR A 98 -0.05 -18.51 -8.59
C THR A 98 -0.32 -17.11 -9.13
N SER A 99 -1.43 -16.50 -8.72
CA SER A 99 -1.79 -15.11 -9.05
C SER A 99 -1.24 -14.09 -8.05
N VAL A 100 -0.58 -14.54 -6.99
CA VAL A 100 -0.06 -13.65 -5.93
C VAL A 100 1.26 -13.04 -6.40
N ARG A 101 1.35 -11.72 -6.43
CA ARG A 101 2.54 -10.97 -6.86
C ARG A 101 3.61 -10.93 -5.76
N VAL A 102 4.85 -10.69 -6.17
CA VAL A 102 5.97 -10.45 -5.26
C VAL A 102 6.33 -8.97 -5.29
N ALA A 103 6.16 -8.29 -4.17
CA ALA A 103 6.63 -6.94 -3.95
C ALA A 103 7.88 -6.94 -3.07
N SER A 104 8.84 -6.07 -3.38
CA SER A 104 10.00 -5.83 -2.53
C SER A 104 10.07 -4.38 -2.09
N VAL A 105 10.39 -4.13 -0.83
CA VAL A 105 10.87 -2.79 -0.46
C VAL A 105 12.26 -2.58 -1.02
N ALA A 106 12.61 -1.33 -1.34
CA ALA A 106 13.92 -0.96 -1.87
C ALA A 106 14.28 0.49 -1.52
N THR A 107 15.38 0.97 -2.07
CA THR A 107 15.90 2.35 -1.95
C THR A 107 16.36 2.72 -0.54
N GLY A 108 16.97 1.73 0.15
CA GLY A 108 17.44 1.91 1.52
C GLY A 108 16.30 1.99 2.54
N PHE A 109 15.25 1.18 2.33
CA PHE A 109 14.11 1.09 3.24
C PHE A 109 14.55 0.76 4.68
N PRO A 110 13.99 1.41 5.73
CA PRO A 110 12.86 2.35 5.70
C PRO A 110 13.27 3.83 5.59
N SER A 111 14.54 4.17 5.69
CA SER A 111 14.98 5.56 5.81
C SER A 111 15.16 6.29 4.47
N GLY A 112 15.48 5.57 3.40
CA GLY A 112 15.82 6.18 2.12
C GLY A 112 17.15 6.93 2.10
N GLN A 113 18.01 6.75 3.11
CA GLN A 113 19.23 7.52 3.36
C GLN A 113 20.50 6.82 2.81
N VAL A 114 20.46 6.43 1.53
CA VAL A 114 21.61 5.86 0.82
C VAL A 114 21.82 6.61 -0.50
N PRO A 115 23.05 6.58 -1.08
CA PRO A 115 23.32 7.18 -2.38
C PRO A 115 22.39 6.66 -3.48
N LEU A 116 22.10 7.49 -4.47
CA LEU A 116 21.18 7.14 -5.56
C LEU A 116 21.62 5.88 -6.32
N GLU A 117 22.90 5.74 -6.63
CA GLU A 117 23.43 4.55 -7.32
C GLU A 117 23.12 3.27 -6.54
N THR A 118 23.28 3.29 -5.21
CA THR A 118 22.92 2.15 -4.34
C THR A 118 21.42 1.84 -4.42
N LYS A 119 20.56 2.87 -4.49
CA LYS A 119 19.12 2.70 -4.66
C LYS A 119 18.80 2.04 -6.00
N LEU A 120 19.44 2.50 -7.07
CA LEU A 120 19.24 1.98 -8.41
C LEU A 120 19.72 0.52 -8.53
N ASP A 121 20.85 0.20 -7.93
CA ASP A 121 21.38 -1.17 -7.92
C ASP A 121 20.46 -2.11 -7.13
N GLU A 122 19.95 -1.68 -5.99
CA GLU A 122 18.97 -2.44 -5.20
C GLU A 122 17.69 -2.71 -6.01
N VAL A 123 17.16 -1.71 -6.70
CA VAL A 123 15.96 -1.84 -7.54
C VAL A 123 16.21 -2.80 -8.71
N ARG A 124 17.31 -2.63 -9.45
CA ARG A 124 17.67 -3.53 -10.55
C ARG A 124 17.82 -4.97 -10.05
N TRP A 125 18.43 -5.15 -8.89
CA TRP A 125 18.62 -6.47 -8.29
C TRP A 125 17.28 -7.14 -7.96
N VAL A 126 16.37 -6.49 -7.25
CA VAL A 126 15.07 -7.09 -6.89
C VAL A 126 14.21 -7.40 -8.11
N VAL A 127 14.24 -6.56 -9.14
CA VAL A 127 13.54 -6.81 -10.40
C VAL A 127 14.16 -8.02 -11.14
N ASN A 128 15.48 -8.12 -11.22
CA ASN A 128 16.16 -9.25 -11.82
C ASN A 128 15.88 -10.57 -11.07
N GLU A 129 15.69 -10.52 -9.76
CA GLU A 129 15.28 -11.68 -8.95
C GLU A 129 13.79 -12.03 -9.09
N GLY A 130 13.04 -11.27 -9.87
CA GLY A 130 11.65 -11.54 -10.24
C GLY A 130 10.60 -10.86 -9.38
N ALA A 131 10.91 -9.75 -8.73
CA ALA A 131 9.89 -8.91 -8.10
C ALA A 131 8.98 -8.29 -9.16
N ASP A 132 7.67 -8.43 -8.99
CA ASP A 132 6.66 -7.81 -9.85
C ASP A 132 6.45 -6.32 -9.51
N GLU A 133 6.77 -5.94 -8.28
CA GLU A 133 6.47 -4.62 -7.72
C GLU A 133 7.60 -4.16 -6.78
N VAL A 134 7.91 -2.87 -6.81
CA VAL A 134 8.94 -2.23 -5.97
C VAL A 134 8.31 -1.13 -5.13
N ASP A 135 8.47 -1.21 -3.82
CA ASP A 135 8.01 -0.19 -2.87
C ASP A 135 9.22 0.68 -2.47
N MET A 136 9.45 1.81 -3.16
CA MET A 136 10.53 2.76 -2.85
C MET A 136 10.14 3.72 -1.73
N VAL A 137 11.13 4.30 -1.06
CA VAL A 137 10.96 5.39 -0.08
C VAL A 137 11.56 6.67 -0.64
N ILE A 138 10.83 7.79 -0.58
CA ILE A 138 11.36 9.10 -1.00
C ILE A 138 12.46 9.60 -0.05
N ASP A 139 13.37 10.44 -0.57
CA ASP A 139 14.27 11.26 0.27
C ASP A 139 13.46 12.35 0.98
N ARG A 140 12.97 12.01 2.20
CA ARG A 140 12.16 12.92 3.02
C ARG A 140 12.94 14.18 3.41
N GLY A 141 14.25 14.05 3.65
CA GLY A 141 15.11 15.19 3.97
C GLY A 141 15.20 16.18 2.82
N ALA A 142 15.31 15.70 1.58
CA ALA A 142 15.25 16.54 0.39
C ALA A 142 13.88 17.19 0.23
N PHE A 143 12.80 16.43 0.41
CA PHE A 143 11.43 16.94 0.31
C PHE A 143 11.17 18.06 1.33
N LEU A 144 11.45 17.83 2.62
CA LEU A 144 11.21 18.77 3.71
C LEU A 144 12.09 20.03 3.62
N SER A 145 13.26 19.94 2.96
CA SER A 145 14.12 21.09 2.68
C SER A 145 13.80 21.82 1.37
N GLY A 146 12.67 21.47 0.72
CA GLY A 146 12.22 22.13 -0.51
C GLY A 146 12.94 21.70 -1.79
N ARG A 147 13.82 20.69 -1.73
CA ARG A 147 14.56 20.17 -2.89
C ARG A 147 13.69 19.22 -3.73
N TYR A 148 12.53 19.69 -4.16
CA TYR A 148 11.51 18.87 -4.86
C TYR A 148 12.01 18.30 -6.18
N ALA A 149 12.84 19.06 -6.93
CA ALA A 149 13.43 18.57 -8.17
C ALA A 149 14.27 17.30 -7.93
N LYS A 150 15.11 17.29 -6.86
CA LYS A 150 15.88 16.10 -6.50
C LYS A 150 14.99 14.89 -6.25
N VAL A 151 13.89 15.07 -5.49
CA VAL A 151 12.94 13.95 -5.19
C VAL A 151 12.26 13.47 -6.47
N TYR A 152 11.86 14.39 -7.34
CA TYR A 152 11.26 14.08 -8.63
C TYR A 152 12.22 13.26 -9.51
N ASP A 153 13.44 13.75 -9.71
CA ASP A 153 14.45 13.10 -10.57
C ASP A 153 14.83 11.71 -10.03
N GLU A 154 14.89 11.56 -8.70
CA GLU A 154 15.13 10.26 -8.07
C GLU A 154 14.00 9.27 -8.38
N ILE A 155 12.73 9.68 -8.26
CA ILE A 155 11.59 8.80 -8.56
C ILE A 155 11.59 8.43 -10.04
N VAL A 156 11.88 9.37 -10.95
CA VAL A 156 11.96 9.09 -12.40
C VAL A 156 13.00 8.02 -12.69
N GLN A 157 14.22 8.16 -12.16
CA GLN A 157 15.30 7.19 -12.39
C GLN A 157 14.98 5.82 -11.79
N ILE A 158 14.33 5.79 -10.62
CA ILE A 158 13.89 4.55 -10.00
C ILE A 158 12.79 3.89 -10.83
N LYS A 159 11.82 4.67 -11.36
CA LYS A 159 10.79 4.12 -12.27
C LYS A 159 11.42 3.52 -13.52
N GLU A 160 12.41 4.18 -14.11
CA GLU A 160 13.14 3.63 -15.25
C GLU A 160 13.86 2.33 -14.89
N ALA A 161 14.48 2.25 -13.70
CA ALA A 161 15.14 1.04 -13.23
C ALA A 161 14.17 -0.11 -12.92
N CYS A 162 12.90 0.17 -12.63
CA CYS A 162 11.87 -0.85 -12.44
C CYS A 162 11.48 -1.58 -13.74
N GLY A 163 11.72 -0.98 -14.92
CA GLY A 163 11.25 -1.56 -16.19
C GLY A 163 9.75 -1.82 -16.16
N GLU A 164 9.35 -3.08 -16.35
CA GLU A 164 7.95 -3.53 -16.34
C GLU A 164 7.36 -3.68 -14.93
N ALA A 165 8.20 -3.70 -13.87
CA ALA A 165 7.70 -3.80 -12.51
C ALA A 165 6.98 -2.52 -12.07
N HIS A 166 5.91 -2.68 -11.28
CA HIS A 166 5.16 -1.54 -10.76
C HIS A 166 5.95 -0.83 -9.65
N LEU A 167 6.01 0.49 -9.73
CA LEU A 167 6.62 1.33 -8.70
C LEU A 167 5.57 1.88 -7.75
N LYS A 168 5.69 1.56 -6.46
CA LYS A 168 4.90 2.18 -5.39
C LYS A 168 5.80 3.13 -4.58
N VAL A 169 5.43 4.39 -4.52
CA VAL A 169 6.21 5.44 -3.86
C VAL A 169 5.71 5.70 -2.44
N ILE A 170 6.52 5.33 -1.46
CA ILE A 170 6.24 5.58 -0.04
C ILE A 170 6.58 7.03 0.28
N LEU A 171 5.57 7.79 0.68
CA LEU A 171 5.69 9.20 1.03
C LEU A 171 6.13 9.41 2.48
N GLU A 172 5.88 8.46 3.36
CA GLU A 172 6.05 8.51 4.83
C GLU A 172 5.28 9.69 5.43
N THR A 173 3.99 9.68 5.20
CA THR A 173 3.08 10.81 5.48
C THR A 173 3.11 11.31 6.92
N GLY A 174 3.45 10.44 7.88
CA GLY A 174 3.60 10.81 9.29
C GLY A 174 4.73 11.80 9.56
N GLU A 175 5.75 11.88 8.68
CA GLU A 175 6.86 12.82 8.79
C GLU A 175 6.69 14.09 7.94
N LEU A 176 5.67 14.16 7.08
CA LEU A 176 5.47 15.33 6.20
C LEU A 176 4.83 16.53 6.90
N GLY A 177 4.27 16.34 8.09
CA GLY A 177 3.82 17.39 9.01
C GLY A 177 2.47 18.03 8.66
N THR A 178 2.14 18.24 7.39
CA THR A 178 0.88 18.91 6.96
C THR A 178 0.23 18.17 5.79
N TYR A 179 -1.10 18.34 5.65
CA TYR A 179 -1.82 17.79 4.48
C TYR A 179 -1.39 18.46 3.16
N ASP A 180 -0.95 19.71 3.19
CA ASP A 180 -0.36 20.37 2.02
C ASP A 180 0.89 19.61 1.52
N ASN A 181 1.75 19.20 2.44
CA ASN A 181 2.93 18.42 2.10
C ASN A 181 2.57 17.01 1.63
N VAL A 182 1.57 16.36 2.24
CA VAL A 182 1.05 15.06 1.79
C VAL A 182 0.53 15.17 0.37
N ARG A 183 -0.29 16.19 0.08
CA ARG A 183 -0.81 16.43 -1.26
C ARG A 183 0.31 16.73 -2.26
N ARG A 184 1.27 17.59 -1.88
CA ARG A 184 2.43 17.93 -2.73
C ARG A 184 3.26 16.71 -3.06
N ALA A 185 3.60 15.89 -2.07
CA ALA A 185 4.36 14.66 -2.28
C ALA A 185 3.62 13.67 -3.18
N SER A 186 2.29 13.55 -3.00
CA SER A 186 1.43 12.72 -3.85
C SER A 186 1.47 13.16 -5.31
N LEU A 187 1.27 14.45 -5.57
CA LEU A 187 1.30 15.02 -6.93
C LEU A 187 2.67 14.88 -7.56
N LEU A 188 3.74 15.12 -6.79
CA LEU A 188 5.13 14.99 -7.26
C LEU A 188 5.44 13.54 -7.64
N ALA A 189 5.09 12.58 -6.79
CA ALA A 189 5.33 11.16 -7.05
C ALA A 189 4.57 10.68 -8.29
N MET A 190 3.31 11.08 -8.42
CA MET A 190 2.52 10.77 -9.61
C MET A 190 3.11 11.41 -10.86
N ALA A 191 3.49 12.68 -10.83
CA ALA A 191 4.11 13.36 -11.96
C ALA A 191 5.43 12.70 -12.39
N ALA A 192 6.19 12.16 -11.44
CA ALA A 192 7.46 11.47 -11.67
C ALA A 192 7.34 10.03 -12.20
N GLY A 193 6.11 9.50 -12.33
CA GLY A 193 5.92 8.19 -12.94
C GLY A 193 5.45 7.07 -12.01
N ALA A 194 5.16 7.35 -10.73
CA ALA A 194 4.65 6.35 -9.80
C ALA A 194 3.39 5.64 -10.34
N ASP A 195 3.35 4.30 -10.25
CA ASP A 195 2.14 3.52 -10.53
C ASP A 195 1.20 3.51 -9.32
N PHE A 196 1.77 3.59 -8.11
CA PHE A 196 1.06 3.74 -6.85
C PHE A 196 1.71 4.81 -5.98
N ILE A 197 0.90 5.49 -5.17
CA ILE A 197 1.38 6.24 -4.02
C ILE A 197 1.03 5.48 -2.74
N LYS A 198 1.99 5.39 -1.80
CA LYS A 198 1.86 4.64 -0.55
C LYS A 198 2.05 5.58 0.63
N THR A 199 1.22 5.42 1.67
CA THR A 199 1.29 6.31 2.84
C THR A 199 2.61 6.19 3.59
N SER A 200 3.00 4.99 3.98
CA SER A 200 3.99 4.80 5.05
C SER A 200 4.82 3.54 4.90
N THR A 201 5.99 3.52 5.53
CA THR A 201 6.81 2.32 5.70
C THR A 201 6.18 1.33 6.67
N GLY A 202 5.35 1.79 7.60
CA GLY A 202 4.84 1.02 8.73
C GLY A 202 5.80 0.98 9.94
N LYS A 203 6.95 1.65 9.85
CA LYS A 203 7.97 1.68 10.91
C LYS A 203 7.85 2.89 11.84
N ILE A 204 7.06 3.89 11.47
CA ILE A 204 6.79 5.08 12.29
C ILE A 204 5.28 5.33 12.46
N ASN A 205 4.93 6.14 13.44
CA ASN A 205 3.57 6.62 13.70
C ASN A 205 3.51 8.15 13.71
N PRO A 206 2.39 8.77 13.27
CA PRO A 206 1.22 8.14 12.67
C PRO A 206 1.52 7.57 11.28
N ALA A 207 0.80 6.49 10.89
CA ALA A 207 0.93 5.90 9.57
C ALA A 207 -0.31 6.19 8.69
N ALA A 208 -1.04 5.17 8.20
CA ALA A 208 -2.24 5.38 7.41
C ALA A 208 -3.42 5.82 8.28
N THR A 209 -3.79 7.09 8.23
CA THR A 209 -5.02 7.63 8.81
C THR A 209 -6.05 7.92 7.72
N LEU A 210 -7.35 7.90 8.05
CA LEU A 210 -8.40 8.19 7.07
C LEU A 210 -8.30 9.60 6.45
N PRO A 211 -7.97 10.69 7.21
CA PRO A 211 -7.76 12.00 6.60
C PRO A 211 -6.58 12.03 5.63
N VAL A 212 -5.44 11.43 5.98
CA VAL A 212 -4.28 11.31 5.08
C VAL A 212 -4.65 10.55 3.82
N MET A 213 -5.34 9.41 3.96
CA MET A 213 -5.82 8.63 2.83
C MET A 213 -6.75 9.45 1.93
N LEU A 214 -7.74 10.15 2.51
CA LEU A 214 -8.66 11.00 1.76
C LEU A 214 -7.91 12.08 0.97
N CYS A 215 -6.94 12.76 1.59
CA CYS A 215 -6.08 13.73 0.92
C CYS A 215 -5.35 13.14 -0.30
N MET A 216 -4.80 11.94 -0.15
CA MET A 216 -4.08 11.24 -1.24
C MET A 216 -5.03 10.77 -2.36
N LEU A 217 -6.22 10.27 -2.01
CA LEU A 217 -7.24 9.86 -2.99
C LEU A 217 -7.77 11.07 -3.78
N GLU A 218 -7.95 12.21 -3.13
CA GLU A 218 -8.32 13.46 -3.81
C GLU A 218 -7.22 13.92 -4.78
N ALA A 219 -5.95 13.76 -4.42
CA ALA A 219 -4.85 14.03 -5.34
C ALA A 219 -4.86 13.09 -6.56
N ILE A 220 -5.15 11.80 -6.35
CA ILE A 220 -5.31 10.83 -7.46
C ILE A 220 -6.48 11.21 -8.35
N ARG A 221 -7.63 11.55 -7.77
CA ARG A 221 -8.83 11.98 -8.50
C ARG A 221 -8.53 13.18 -9.40
N ASP A 222 -7.87 14.18 -8.84
CA ASP A 222 -7.57 15.41 -9.56
C ASP A 222 -6.60 15.15 -10.73
N VAL A 223 -5.53 14.35 -10.51
CA VAL A 223 -4.61 13.93 -11.59
C VAL A 223 -5.36 13.14 -12.67
N HIS A 224 -6.25 12.24 -12.27
CA HIS A 224 -7.04 11.47 -13.23
C HIS A 224 -7.95 12.37 -14.09
N HIS A 225 -8.64 13.32 -13.45
CA HIS A 225 -9.51 14.27 -14.17
C HIS A 225 -8.73 15.18 -15.12
N GLU A 226 -7.54 15.63 -14.72
CA GLU A 226 -6.74 16.56 -15.52
C GLU A 226 -5.99 15.88 -16.67
N THR A 227 -5.56 14.63 -16.48
CA THR A 227 -4.60 13.98 -17.39
C THR A 227 -5.08 12.64 -17.96
N GLY A 228 -6.17 12.07 -17.44
CA GLY A 228 -6.61 10.71 -17.74
C GLY A 228 -5.73 9.62 -17.10
N ARG A 229 -4.66 9.98 -16.40
CA ARG A 229 -3.74 9.00 -15.81
C ARG A 229 -4.39 8.28 -14.63
N VAL A 230 -4.24 6.96 -14.60
CA VAL A 230 -4.72 6.09 -13.53
C VAL A 230 -3.55 5.73 -12.63
N VAL A 231 -3.65 6.05 -11.34
CA VAL A 231 -2.63 5.76 -10.33
C VAL A 231 -3.30 5.05 -9.15
N GLY A 232 -2.65 4.02 -8.62
CA GLY A 232 -3.14 3.27 -7.48
C GLY A 232 -2.78 3.90 -6.13
N MET A 233 -3.41 3.40 -5.07
CA MET A 233 -3.11 3.80 -3.71
C MET A 233 -2.86 2.60 -2.79
N LYS A 234 -1.86 2.75 -1.88
CA LYS A 234 -1.58 1.75 -0.84
C LYS A 234 -1.50 2.42 0.53
N PRO A 235 -2.58 2.44 1.33
CA PRO A 235 -2.46 2.73 2.76
C PRO A 235 -1.70 1.59 3.46
N ALA A 236 -0.75 1.93 4.29
CA ALA A 236 0.09 0.98 5.00
C ALA A 236 0.41 1.48 6.43
N GLY A 237 0.44 0.53 7.38
CA GLY A 237 0.67 0.80 8.78
C GLY A 237 -0.59 1.25 9.54
N GLY A 238 -0.83 0.63 10.69
CA GLY A 238 -1.92 0.99 11.61
C GLY A 238 -3.29 0.40 11.28
N ILE A 239 -3.51 -0.21 10.14
CA ILE A 239 -4.78 -0.86 9.77
C ILE A 239 -4.74 -2.32 10.24
N ARG A 240 -5.46 -2.63 11.31
CA ARG A 240 -5.37 -3.93 12.00
C ARG A 240 -6.69 -4.67 12.10
N THR A 241 -7.82 -4.00 11.86
CA THR A 241 -9.15 -4.59 12.05
C THR A 241 -9.98 -4.52 10.78
N ALA A 242 -10.86 -5.50 10.60
CA ALA A 242 -11.82 -5.54 9.50
C ALA A 242 -12.73 -4.29 9.47
N LYS A 243 -13.05 -3.71 10.64
CA LYS A 243 -13.78 -2.45 10.72
C LYS A 243 -13.00 -1.32 10.05
N GLN A 244 -11.70 -1.20 10.35
CA GLN A 244 -10.84 -0.18 9.71
C GLN A 244 -10.73 -0.43 8.20
N ALA A 245 -10.55 -1.69 7.77
CA ALA A 245 -10.51 -1.99 6.34
C ALA A 245 -11.79 -1.55 5.62
N VAL A 246 -12.97 -1.83 6.20
CA VAL A 246 -14.25 -1.38 5.64
C VAL A 246 -14.33 0.14 5.58
N GLN A 247 -13.90 0.86 6.61
CA GLN A 247 -13.86 2.33 6.59
C GLN A 247 -12.99 2.87 5.45
N HIS A 248 -11.82 2.26 5.22
CA HIS A 248 -10.94 2.60 4.09
C HIS A 248 -11.61 2.32 2.73
N LEU A 249 -12.30 1.16 2.59
CA LEU A 249 -13.04 0.85 1.36
C LEU A 249 -14.19 1.84 1.10
N VAL A 250 -14.89 2.28 2.14
CA VAL A 250 -15.91 3.33 2.02
C VAL A 250 -15.30 4.63 1.52
N VAL A 251 -14.20 5.09 2.12
CA VAL A 251 -13.53 6.32 1.68
C VAL A 251 -13.02 6.20 0.24
N LEU A 252 -12.47 5.06 -0.15
CA LEU A 252 -12.05 4.77 -1.51
C LEU A 252 -13.21 4.87 -2.49
N HIS A 253 -14.30 4.15 -2.22
CA HIS A 253 -15.49 4.11 -3.08
C HIS A 253 -16.11 5.49 -3.25
N GLU A 254 -16.26 6.24 -2.16
CA GLU A 254 -16.87 7.57 -2.20
C GLU A 254 -16.00 8.63 -2.90
N THR A 255 -14.68 8.41 -2.97
CA THR A 255 -13.76 9.38 -3.57
C THR A 255 -13.43 9.06 -5.03
N LEU A 256 -13.20 7.79 -5.36
CA LEU A 256 -12.74 7.34 -6.68
C LEU A 256 -13.70 6.38 -7.39
N GLY A 257 -14.74 5.90 -6.70
CA GLY A 257 -15.74 5.01 -7.28
C GLY A 257 -15.28 3.55 -7.44
N LEU A 258 -16.12 2.76 -8.11
CA LEU A 258 -15.91 1.31 -8.27
C LEU A 258 -14.68 0.95 -9.10
N ALA A 259 -14.23 1.81 -10.00
CA ALA A 259 -13.09 1.53 -10.87
C ALA A 259 -11.79 1.30 -10.08
N TRP A 260 -11.64 1.92 -8.91
CA TRP A 260 -10.48 1.72 -8.04
C TRP A 260 -10.63 0.59 -7.02
N MET A 261 -11.81 -0.03 -6.93
CA MET A 261 -12.09 -1.14 -6.01
C MET A 261 -11.51 -2.47 -6.53
N THR A 262 -10.25 -2.47 -6.95
CA THR A 262 -9.54 -3.63 -7.50
C THR A 262 -8.14 -3.75 -6.91
N PRO A 263 -7.55 -4.96 -6.87
CA PRO A 263 -6.16 -5.14 -6.42
C PRO A 263 -5.13 -4.46 -7.33
N ASP A 264 -5.49 -4.09 -8.56
CA ASP A 264 -4.58 -3.40 -9.47
C ASP A 264 -4.48 -1.90 -9.19
N LEU A 265 -5.42 -1.32 -8.44
CA LEU A 265 -5.47 0.11 -8.14
C LEU A 265 -5.56 0.44 -6.65
N TYR A 266 -5.76 -0.57 -5.80
CA TYR A 266 -5.78 -0.35 -4.35
C TYR A 266 -5.22 -1.54 -3.59
N ARG A 267 -4.38 -1.28 -2.61
CA ARG A 267 -3.76 -2.30 -1.76
C ARG A 267 -3.78 -1.89 -0.29
N PHE A 268 -4.04 -2.84 0.59
CA PHE A 268 -3.76 -2.69 2.01
C PHE A 268 -2.36 -3.22 2.32
N GLY A 269 -1.45 -2.38 2.82
CA GLY A 269 -0.22 -2.88 3.44
C GLY A 269 -0.58 -3.50 4.79
N ALA A 270 -0.58 -4.82 4.86
CA ALA A 270 -1.16 -5.57 5.96
C ALA A 270 -0.21 -6.63 6.53
N SER A 271 -0.30 -6.87 7.83
CA SER A 271 0.22 -8.04 8.52
C SER A 271 -0.91 -8.70 9.31
N SER A 272 -1.21 -8.23 10.50
CA SER A 272 -2.26 -8.79 11.38
C SER A 272 -3.70 -8.59 10.88
N LEU A 273 -3.95 -7.66 9.94
CA LEU A 273 -5.27 -7.37 9.40
C LEU A 273 -5.94 -8.60 8.79
N LEU A 274 -5.17 -9.45 8.09
CA LEU A 274 -5.72 -10.63 7.43
C LEU A 274 -6.43 -11.55 8.43
N ASN A 275 -5.82 -11.82 9.58
CA ASN A 275 -6.42 -12.70 10.59
C ASN A 275 -7.73 -12.14 11.14
N ASP A 276 -7.80 -10.83 11.41
CA ASP A 276 -9.05 -10.21 11.89
C ASP A 276 -10.14 -10.28 10.82
N VAL A 277 -9.81 -10.04 9.55
CA VAL A 277 -10.78 -10.17 8.45
C VAL A 277 -11.27 -11.60 8.29
N LEU A 278 -10.38 -12.60 8.38
CA LEU A 278 -10.76 -14.02 8.32
C LEU A 278 -11.71 -14.41 9.47
N MET A 279 -11.44 -13.96 10.69
CA MET A 279 -12.34 -14.18 11.85
C MET A 279 -13.72 -13.57 11.58
N GLN A 280 -13.78 -12.37 11.00
CA GLN A 280 -15.06 -11.73 10.67
C GLN A 280 -15.80 -12.43 9.52
N ILE A 281 -15.09 -12.92 8.50
CA ILE A 281 -15.70 -13.74 7.43
C ILE A 281 -16.33 -15.00 8.03
N ARG A 282 -15.60 -15.74 8.85
CA ARG A 282 -16.14 -16.94 9.51
C ARG A 282 -17.35 -16.62 10.39
N LYS A 283 -17.29 -15.54 11.18
CA LYS A 283 -18.43 -15.08 11.96
C LYS A 283 -19.66 -14.78 11.10
N GLN A 284 -19.49 -14.11 9.96
CA GLN A 284 -20.61 -13.80 9.06
C GLN A 284 -21.23 -15.08 8.46
N LYS A 285 -20.40 -16.10 8.14
CA LYS A 285 -20.83 -17.34 7.52
C LYS A 285 -21.45 -18.34 8.51
N THR A 286 -20.90 -18.41 9.73
CA THR A 286 -21.29 -19.46 10.72
C THR A 286 -22.09 -18.93 11.89
N GLY A 287 -22.13 -17.61 12.12
CA GLY A 287 -22.72 -17.00 13.30
C GLY A 287 -21.86 -17.12 14.58
N LEU A 288 -20.75 -17.84 14.54
CA LEU A 288 -19.90 -18.12 15.69
C LEU A 288 -18.61 -17.31 15.67
N TYR A 289 -18.17 -16.83 16.82
CA TYR A 289 -16.84 -16.26 17.00
C TYR A 289 -15.78 -17.36 17.06
N GLN A 290 -14.63 -17.10 16.44
CA GLN A 290 -13.45 -17.95 16.57
C GLN A 290 -12.32 -17.18 17.24
N SER A 291 -11.44 -17.90 17.97
CA SER A 291 -10.21 -17.34 18.50
C SER A 291 -9.21 -17.04 17.37
N SER A 292 -8.36 -16.05 17.58
CA SER A 292 -7.23 -15.74 16.69
C SER A 292 -6.26 -16.92 16.53
N ASP A 293 -6.26 -17.87 17.47
CA ASP A 293 -5.35 -19.02 17.47
C ASP A 293 -5.69 -20.07 16.40
N TYR A 294 -6.84 -19.95 15.74
CA TYR A 294 -7.19 -20.77 14.58
C TYR A 294 -6.49 -20.36 13.27
N PHE A 295 -5.79 -19.24 13.28
CA PHE A 295 -5.02 -18.76 12.12
C PHE A 295 -3.56 -18.65 12.49
N THR A 296 -2.67 -18.95 11.53
CA THR A 296 -1.23 -18.78 11.74
C THR A 296 -0.92 -17.32 12.08
N LYS A 297 -0.06 -17.13 13.07
CA LYS A 297 0.53 -15.81 13.35
C LYS A 297 1.70 -15.61 12.41
N ASP A 298 1.81 -14.42 11.87
CA ASP A 298 2.92 -14.04 10.97
C ASP A 298 4.17 -13.69 11.76
#